data_eb0f7677a9357758069225645258463f
#
_entry.id   eb0f7677a9357758069225645258463f
#
_cell.length_a   1.000
_cell.length_b   1.000
_cell.length_c   1.000
_cell.angle_alpha   90.00
_cell.angle_beta   90.00
_cell.angle_gamma   90.00
#
_symmetry.space_group_name_H-M   'P 1'
#
loop_
_entity.id
_entity.type
_entity.pdbx_description
1 polymer ?
#
loop_
_entity_poly.entity_id
_entity_poly.type
_entity_poly.pdbx_seq_one_letter_code
_entity_poly.pdbx_strand_id
1 'polypeptide(L)'
;IKLEGGSRKLAPRSTEANPFFRIQGQVSASGLRQAKEFSTLGLLAQHATGASAYTASLGFKGGHSELSIQSQLQGVSLNLPAPFGKRADESTSFKYESVIQSLSNVSPYKALRDQLQISWGSGLSASYLRDLTGTEPRVIHGRVQVGQAMAPSTSNPSESGVTAVVN
;
A
#
# COMPACT_ATOMS: atom_id res chain seq x y z
N ILE A 1 -4.02 -10.48 17.82
CA ILE A 1 -4.16 -10.67 16.35
C ILE A 1 -5.38 -11.53 16.12
N LYS A 2 -6.41 -10.98 15.47
CA LYS A 2 -7.60 -11.75 15.08
C LYS A 2 -7.49 -12.06 13.58
N LEU A 3 -7.46 -13.34 13.25
CA LEU A 3 -7.46 -13.84 11.86
C LEU A 3 -8.90 -14.23 11.49
N GLU A 4 -9.45 -13.57 10.49
CA GLU A 4 -10.74 -13.95 9.90
C GLU A 4 -10.52 -14.37 8.45
N GLY A 5 -10.72 -15.64 8.16
CA GLY A 5 -10.79 -16.19 6.81
C GLY A 5 -12.25 -16.39 6.42
N GLY A 6 -12.66 -15.84 5.29
CA GLY A 6 -14.02 -15.97 4.80
C GLY A 6 -14.08 -16.22 3.30
N SER A 7 -14.81 -17.28 2.91
CA SER A 7 -15.29 -17.42 1.53
C SER A 7 -16.65 -16.73 1.43
N ARG A 8 -16.77 -15.73 0.56
CA ARG A 8 -18.08 -15.18 0.21
C ARG A 8 -18.86 -16.23 -0.58
N LYS A 9 -19.86 -16.86 0.02
CA LYS A 9 -20.92 -17.55 -0.73
C LYS A 9 -21.72 -16.49 -1.48
N LEU A 10 -21.41 -16.30 -2.74
CA LEU A 10 -22.31 -15.64 -3.69
C LEU A 10 -23.26 -16.69 -4.25
N ALA A 11 -24.52 -16.27 -4.47
CA ALA A 11 -25.56 -17.08 -5.12
C ALA A 11 -25.08 -17.63 -6.47
N PRO A 12 -25.65 -18.75 -6.98
CA PRO A 12 -25.04 -19.61 -7.98
C PRO A 12 -25.06 -18.99 -9.38
N ARG A 13 -24.07 -18.18 -9.70
CA ARG A 13 -23.65 -17.80 -11.06
C ARG A 13 -22.29 -17.13 -11.04
N SER A 14 -21.26 -17.88 -10.74
CA SER A 14 -19.87 -17.78 -11.20
C SER A 14 -18.95 -18.53 -10.22
N THR A 15 -18.32 -19.54 -10.72
CA THR A 15 -17.58 -20.58 -10.01
C THR A 15 -16.14 -20.17 -9.70
N GLU A 16 -15.89 -18.94 -9.32
CA GLU A 16 -14.57 -18.57 -8.81
C GLU A 16 -14.71 -17.91 -7.44
N ALA A 17 -14.64 -18.73 -6.40
CA ALA A 17 -14.43 -18.24 -5.05
C ALA A 17 -13.01 -17.66 -4.97
N ASN A 18 -12.89 -16.35 -5.09
CA ASN A 18 -11.62 -15.67 -4.87
C ASN A 18 -11.28 -15.73 -3.38
N PRO A 19 -10.29 -16.49 -2.96
CA PRO A 19 -9.91 -16.54 -1.55
C PRO A 19 -9.41 -15.18 -1.10
N PHE A 20 -9.81 -14.75 0.09
CA PHE A 20 -9.27 -13.57 0.72
C PHE A 20 -9.01 -13.83 2.21
N PHE A 21 -7.98 -13.18 2.72
CA PHE A 21 -7.62 -13.20 4.13
C PHE A 21 -7.70 -11.79 4.67
N ARG A 22 -8.28 -11.65 5.87
CA ARG A 22 -8.31 -10.39 6.59
C ARG A 22 -7.63 -10.55 7.94
N ILE A 23 -6.75 -9.64 8.24
CA ILE A 23 -5.99 -9.58 9.48
C ILE A 23 -6.27 -8.22 10.13
N GLN A 24 -6.55 -8.23 11.43
CA GLN A 24 -6.63 -7.02 12.24
C GLN A 24 -5.59 -7.10 13.34
N GLY A 25 -4.96 -6.00 13.63
CA GLY A 25 -3.91 -5.96 14.63
C GLY A 25 -3.55 -4.54 15.03
N GLN A 26 -2.51 -4.45 15.81
CA GLN A 26 -1.91 -3.19 16.22
C GLN A 26 -0.44 -3.18 15.79
N VAL A 27 0.02 -2.07 15.25
CA VAL A 27 1.41 -1.87 14.83
C VAL A 27 1.97 -0.69 15.58
N SER A 28 3.16 -0.84 16.14
CA SER A 28 3.90 0.24 16.80
C SER A 28 4.98 0.80 15.89
N ALA A 29 5.31 2.07 16.05
CA ALA A 29 6.43 2.71 15.36
C ALA A 29 7.77 1.98 15.65
N SER A 30 7.96 1.48 16.87
CA SER A 30 9.13 0.67 17.23
C SER A 30 9.18 -0.66 16.49
N GLY A 31 8.04 -1.33 16.33
CA GLY A 31 7.95 -2.57 15.57
C GLY A 31 8.27 -2.38 14.09
N LEU A 32 7.77 -1.30 13.48
CA LEU A 32 8.07 -0.98 12.09
C LEU A 32 9.55 -0.66 11.85
N ARG A 33 10.22 0.01 12.80
CA ARG A 33 11.67 0.25 12.70
C ARG A 33 12.52 -1.02 12.70
N GLN A 34 12.02 -2.09 13.33
CA GLN A 34 12.72 -3.38 13.41
C GLN A 34 12.39 -4.30 12.24
N ALA A 35 11.30 -4.05 11.53
CA ALA A 35 10.83 -4.88 10.41
C ALA A 35 11.59 -4.51 9.12
N LYS A 36 12.63 -5.28 8.81
CA LYS A 36 13.51 -5.06 7.64
C LYS A 36 12.76 -5.15 6.31
N GLU A 37 11.69 -5.93 6.25
CA GLU A 37 10.83 -6.14 5.09
C GLU A 37 10.11 -4.85 4.64
N PHE A 38 9.96 -3.90 5.56
CA PHE A 38 9.26 -2.63 5.31
C PHE A 38 10.23 -1.44 5.33
N SER A 39 11.35 -1.53 4.65
CA SER A 39 12.44 -0.53 4.67
C SER A 39 11.95 0.92 4.47
N THR A 40 11.07 1.17 3.53
CA THR A 40 10.50 2.51 3.27
C THR A 40 9.61 3.00 4.43
N LEU A 41 8.77 2.11 4.99
CA LEU A 41 7.94 2.44 6.16
C LEU A 41 8.80 2.57 7.43
N GLY A 42 9.89 1.82 7.52
CA GLY A 42 10.87 1.92 8.58
C GLY A 42 11.54 3.30 8.66
N LEU A 43 11.82 3.92 7.52
CA LEU A 43 12.34 5.30 7.46
C LEU A 43 11.33 6.31 8.02
N LEU A 44 10.06 6.20 7.63
CA LEU A 44 9.00 7.06 8.18
C LEU A 44 8.79 6.80 9.68
N ALA A 45 8.91 5.55 10.11
CA ALA A 45 8.78 5.17 11.52
C ALA A 45 9.88 5.74 12.42
N GLN A 46 11.01 6.21 11.87
CA GLN A 46 12.05 6.89 12.65
C GLN A 46 11.53 8.21 13.25
N HIS A 47 10.61 8.87 12.56
CA HIS A 47 9.97 10.12 12.99
C HIS A 47 8.61 9.89 13.67
N ALA A 48 8.25 8.64 13.93
CA ALA A 48 7.00 8.25 14.54
C ALA A 48 7.18 7.74 15.97
N THR A 49 6.15 7.95 16.81
CA THR A 49 6.00 7.30 18.11
C THR A 49 4.58 6.81 18.31
N GLY A 50 4.38 5.85 19.21
CA GLY A 50 3.06 5.30 19.50
C GLY A 50 2.73 4.06 18.70
N ALA A 51 1.43 3.70 18.70
CA ALA A 51 0.91 2.53 18.01
C ALA A 51 -0.50 2.81 17.50
N SER A 52 -0.89 2.15 16.40
CA SER A 52 -2.23 2.26 15.84
C SER A 52 -2.78 0.91 15.40
N ALA A 53 -4.10 0.79 15.45
CA ALA A 53 -4.79 -0.35 14.88
C ALA A 53 -4.73 -0.30 13.34
N TYR A 54 -4.67 -1.48 12.72
CA TYR A 54 -4.73 -1.64 11.28
C TYR A 54 -5.62 -2.81 10.88
N THR A 55 -6.10 -2.76 9.65
CA THR A 55 -6.72 -3.89 8.96
C THR A 55 -5.92 -4.16 7.68
N ALA A 56 -5.47 -5.38 7.50
CA ALA A 56 -4.86 -5.85 6.26
C ALA A 56 -5.77 -6.89 5.60
N SER A 57 -5.85 -6.84 4.26
CA SER A 57 -6.61 -7.79 3.45
C SER A 57 -5.72 -8.27 2.31
N LEU A 58 -5.62 -9.57 2.13
CA LEU A 58 -4.94 -10.22 1.03
C LEU A 58 -5.98 -10.99 0.20
N GLY A 59 -6.12 -10.61 -1.05
CA GLY A 59 -7.01 -11.23 -2.02
C GLY A 59 -6.24 -11.83 -3.19
N PHE A 60 -6.86 -12.80 -3.87
CA PHE A 60 -6.34 -13.39 -5.10
C PHE A 60 -7.46 -13.36 -6.13
N LYS A 61 -7.25 -12.68 -7.26
CA LYS A 61 -8.25 -12.53 -8.30
C LYS A 61 -7.59 -12.55 -9.67
N GLY A 62 -8.06 -13.42 -10.56
CA GLY A 62 -7.58 -13.48 -11.94
C GLY A 62 -6.05 -13.69 -12.08
N GLY A 63 -5.42 -14.45 -11.16
CA GLY A 63 -3.97 -14.67 -11.15
C GLY A 63 -3.16 -13.53 -10.53
N HIS A 64 -3.82 -12.51 -9.97
CA HIS A 64 -3.19 -11.38 -9.30
C HIS A 64 -3.36 -11.49 -7.79
N SER A 65 -2.33 -11.07 -7.04
CA SER A 65 -2.41 -10.92 -5.59
C SER A 65 -2.67 -9.45 -5.26
N GLU A 66 -3.68 -9.19 -4.44
CA GLU A 66 -4.05 -7.84 -4.01
C GLU A 66 -3.87 -7.72 -2.50
N LEU A 67 -2.96 -6.84 -2.06
CA LEU A 67 -2.75 -6.50 -0.67
C LEU A 67 -3.30 -5.10 -0.40
N SER A 68 -4.17 -4.97 0.61
CA SER A 68 -4.65 -3.67 1.10
C SER A 68 -4.41 -3.58 2.60
N ILE A 69 -3.83 -2.47 3.05
CA ILE A 69 -3.62 -2.16 4.47
C ILE A 69 -4.26 -0.81 4.74
N GLN A 70 -5.06 -0.72 5.80
CA GLN A 70 -5.77 0.49 6.19
C GLN A 70 -5.59 0.75 7.69
N SER A 71 -5.43 2.01 8.05
CA SER A 71 -5.36 2.48 9.43
C SER A 71 -5.91 3.90 9.52
N GLN A 72 -6.41 4.29 10.68
CA GLN A 72 -6.71 5.70 11.01
C GLN A 72 -5.53 6.41 11.67
N LEU A 73 -4.43 5.71 11.90
CA LEU A 73 -3.23 6.21 12.55
C LEU A 73 -3.47 6.93 13.89
N GLN A 74 -4.61 6.69 14.53
CA GLN A 74 -4.91 7.19 15.85
C GLN A 74 -3.98 6.52 16.87
N GLY A 75 -3.39 7.29 17.76
CA GLY A 75 -2.39 6.81 18.72
C GLY A 75 -0.94 6.91 18.21
N VAL A 76 -0.73 7.28 16.96
CA VAL A 76 0.60 7.55 16.39
C VAL A 76 0.82 9.04 16.28
N SER A 77 1.95 9.55 16.76
CA SER A 77 2.43 10.90 16.45
C SER A 77 3.56 10.84 15.43
N LEU A 78 3.63 11.85 14.57
CA LEU A 78 4.66 12.02 13.55
C LEU A 78 5.32 13.39 13.72
N ASN A 79 6.61 13.37 13.94
CA ASN A 79 7.43 14.57 14.02
C ASN A 79 8.03 14.89 12.65
N LEU A 80 7.16 15.36 11.75
CA LEU A 80 7.50 15.78 10.40
C LEU A 80 7.02 17.22 10.17
N PRO A 81 7.61 17.95 9.21
CA PRO A 81 7.09 19.25 8.80
C PRO A 81 5.66 19.15 8.27
N ALA A 82 4.91 20.27 8.38
CA ALA A 82 3.61 20.34 7.73
C ALA A 82 3.75 20.09 6.20
N PRO A 83 2.82 19.40 5.56
CA PRO A 83 1.54 18.90 6.08
C PRO A 83 1.59 17.47 6.67
N PHE A 84 2.75 16.89 6.89
CA PHE A 84 2.92 15.48 7.27
C PHE A 84 3.00 15.27 8.80
N GLY A 85 3.23 16.36 9.56
CA GLY A 85 3.21 16.32 11.02
C GLY A 85 1.82 15.93 11.54
N LYS A 86 1.77 15.11 12.60
CA LYS A 86 0.52 14.60 13.18
C LYS A 86 0.68 14.36 14.68
N ARG A 87 -0.30 14.76 15.46
CA ARG A 87 -0.39 14.44 16.89
C ARG A 87 -1.01 13.06 17.11
N ALA A 88 -0.76 12.45 18.26
CA ALA A 88 -1.27 11.12 18.58
C ALA A 88 -2.80 11.09 18.74
N ASP A 89 -3.40 12.17 19.21
CA ASP A 89 -4.85 12.34 19.40
C ASP A 89 -5.61 12.61 18.08
N GLU A 90 -4.91 12.98 17.03
CA GLU A 90 -5.49 13.20 15.71
C GLU A 90 -5.69 11.88 14.95
N SER A 91 -6.75 11.82 14.14
CA SER A 91 -7.01 10.71 13.24
C SER A 91 -6.65 11.10 11.80
N THR A 92 -5.86 10.29 11.14
CA THR A 92 -5.50 10.49 9.74
C THR A 92 -5.61 9.16 9.02
N SER A 93 -6.43 9.11 7.98
CA SER A 93 -6.60 7.90 7.19
C SER A 93 -5.30 7.55 6.45
N PHE A 94 -4.87 6.33 6.57
CA PHE A 94 -3.77 5.73 5.80
C PHE A 94 -4.27 4.54 5.04
N LYS A 95 -3.94 4.47 3.76
CA LYS A 95 -4.23 3.34 2.90
C LYS A 95 -3.02 2.98 2.07
N TYR A 96 -2.68 1.70 2.04
CA TYR A 96 -1.66 1.09 1.21
C TYR A 96 -2.32 -0.01 0.39
N GLU A 97 -2.18 0.01 -0.91
CA GLU A 97 -2.69 -0.99 -1.83
C GLU A 97 -1.58 -1.42 -2.78
N SER A 98 -1.39 -2.73 -2.93
CA SER A 98 -0.44 -3.30 -3.88
C SER A 98 -1.15 -4.40 -4.67
N VAL A 99 -1.09 -4.32 -5.99
CA VAL A 99 -1.59 -5.34 -6.91
C VAL A 99 -0.40 -5.92 -7.64
N ILE A 100 -0.10 -7.19 -7.34
CA ILE A 100 1.04 -7.91 -7.94
C ILE A 100 0.55 -8.67 -9.17
N GLN A 101 1.21 -8.43 -10.30
CA GLN A 101 0.93 -9.05 -11.59
C GLN A 101 2.13 -9.85 -12.07
N SER A 102 1.90 -11.11 -12.46
CA SER A 102 2.91 -11.92 -13.15
C SER A 102 2.77 -11.72 -14.66
N LEU A 103 3.83 -11.27 -15.31
CA LEU A 103 3.87 -11.06 -16.76
C LEU A 103 4.41 -12.31 -17.49
N SER A 104 3.93 -13.47 -17.13
CA SER A 104 4.41 -14.77 -17.66
C SER A 104 4.26 -14.95 -19.17
N ASN A 105 3.45 -14.12 -19.84
CA ASN A 105 3.15 -14.25 -21.27
C ASN A 105 4.07 -13.42 -22.17
N VAL A 106 5.01 -12.65 -21.64
CA VAL A 106 5.81 -11.68 -22.41
C VAL A 106 7.31 -12.01 -22.40
N SER A 107 7.77 -12.87 -21.50
CA SER A 107 9.19 -13.20 -21.36
C SER A 107 9.38 -14.62 -20.82
N PRO A 108 10.41 -15.37 -21.25
CA PRO A 108 10.79 -16.63 -20.62
C PRO A 108 11.21 -16.47 -19.15
N TYR A 109 11.50 -15.24 -18.73
CA TYR A 109 11.72 -14.88 -17.32
C TYR A 109 10.41 -14.37 -16.73
N LYS A 110 9.95 -14.95 -15.62
CA LYS A 110 8.79 -14.49 -14.87
C LYS A 110 9.02 -13.05 -14.39
N ALA A 111 8.66 -12.07 -15.20
CA ALA A 111 8.69 -10.69 -14.77
C ALA A 111 7.54 -10.48 -13.78
N LEU A 112 7.87 -10.05 -12.58
CA LEU A 112 6.93 -9.75 -11.51
C LEU A 112 6.88 -8.24 -11.33
N ARG A 113 5.70 -7.66 -11.48
CA ARG A 113 5.48 -6.23 -11.26
C ARG A 113 4.37 -6.02 -10.25
N ASP A 114 4.43 -4.92 -9.52
CA ASP A 114 3.29 -4.46 -8.74
C ASP A 114 2.95 -3.01 -9.04
N GLN A 115 1.66 -2.73 -8.90
CA GLN A 115 1.14 -1.38 -8.85
C GLN A 115 0.84 -1.05 -7.39
N LEU A 116 1.61 -0.14 -6.84
CA LEU A 116 1.49 0.33 -5.47
C LEU A 116 0.75 1.66 -5.43
N GLN A 117 -0.23 1.79 -4.53
CA GLN A 117 -0.89 3.05 -4.21
C GLN A 117 -0.81 3.31 -2.71
N ILE A 118 -0.46 4.53 -2.33
CA ILE A 118 -0.41 4.99 -0.95
C ILE A 118 -1.25 6.25 -0.85
N SER A 119 -2.12 6.33 0.16
CA SER A 119 -2.88 7.53 0.48
C SER A 119 -2.69 7.90 1.94
N TRP A 120 -2.52 9.17 2.21
CA TRP A 120 -2.33 9.75 3.54
C TRP A 120 -3.25 10.95 3.73
N GLY A 121 -4.29 10.78 4.55
CA GLY A 121 -5.32 11.78 4.71
C GLY A 121 -5.95 12.17 3.38
N SER A 122 -6.27 13.45 3.24
CA SER A 122 -6.73 14.06 1.98
C SER A 122 -5.61 14.76 1.21
N GLY A 123 -4.41 14.84 1.79
CA GLY A 123 -3.35 15.72 1.31
C GLY A 123 -2.19 15.05 0.62
N LEU A 124 -2.06 13.72 0.68
CA LEU A 124 -0.98 13.00 0.00
C LEU A 124 -1.49 11.75 -0.68
N SER A 125 -1.12 11.57 -1.93
CA SER A 125 -1.24 10.30 -2.63
C SER A 125 0.03 10.00 -3.41
N ALA A 126 0.39 8.72 -3.49
CA ALA A 126 1.51 8.24 -4.27
C ALA A 126 1.10 6.98 -5.02
N SER A 127 1.54 6.86 -6.26
CA SER A 127 1.33 5.69 -7.12
C SER A 127 2.66 5.29 -7.74
N TYR A 128 3.00 4.01 -7.65
CA TYR A 128 4.24 3.45 -8.20
C TYR A 128 3.96 2.19 -8.99
N LEU A 129 4.61 2.07 -10.15
CA LEU A 129 4.82 0.81 -10.84
C LEU A 129 6.22 0.33 -10.50
N ARG A 130 6.34 -0.88 -9.93
CA ARG A 130 7.63 -1.42 -9.51
C ARG A 130 7.91 -2.76 -10.19
N ASP A 131 9.18 -3.01 -10.47
CA ASP A 131 9.70 -4.32 -10.86
C ASP A 131 10.14 -5.05 -9.59
N LEU A 132 9.57 -6.22 -9.35
CA LEU A 132 9.87 -7.09 -8.22
C LEU A 132 10.72 -8.31 -8.60
N THR A 133 11.28 -8.34 -9.81
CA THR A 133 12.05 -9.49 -10.32
C THR A 133 13.41 -9.62 -9.63
N GLY A 134 13.97 -8.51 -9.13
CA GLY A 134 15.26 -8.48 -8.41
C GLY A 134 15.13 -8.76 -6.91
N THR A 135 16.25 -8.68 -6.20
CA THR A 135 16.31 -8.82 -4.73
C THR A 135 15.65 -7.65 -4.01
N GLU A 136 15.58 -6.49 -4.66
CA GLU A 136 14.90 -5.29 -4.15
C GLU A 136 13.92 -4.75 -5.19
N PRO A 137 12.75 -4.25 -4.75
CA PRO A 137 11.79 -3.61 -5.63
C PRO A 137 12.40 -2.37 -6.31
N ARG A 138 12.33 -2.31 -7.62
CA ARG A 138 12.81 -1.17 -8.42
C ARG A 138 11.63 -0.37 -8.97
N VAL A 139 11.57 0.92 -8.68
CA VAL A 139 10.55 1.81 -9.25
C VAL A 139 10.83 2.00 -10.74
N ILE A 140 9.84 1.65 -11.59
CA ILE A 140 9.83 1.90 -13.02
C ILE A 140 9.24 3.28 -13.29
N HIS A 141 8.10 3.55 -12.68
CA HIS A 141 7.37 4.80 -12.81
C HIS A 141 6.70 5.14 -11.49
N GLY A 142 6.62 6.44 -11.16
CA GLY A 142 5.94 6.89 -9.95
C GLY A 142 5.37 8.30 -10.10
N ARG A 143 4.28 8.53 -9.37
CA ARG A 143 3.67 9.85 -9.21
C ARG A 143 3.40 10.08 -7.74
N VAL A 144 3.78 11.25 -7.26
CA VAL A 144 3.44 11.73 -5.92
C VAL A 144 2.67 13.03 -6.08
N GLN A 145 1.56 13.15 -5.40
CA GLN A 145 0.71 14.35 -5.39
C GLN A 145 0.51 14.80 -3.95
N VAL A 146 0.76 16.08 -3.71
CA VAL A 146 0.54 16.75 -2.44
C VAL A 146 -0.49 17.86 -2.67
N GLY A 147 -1.55 17.89 -1.86
CA GLY A 147 -2.59 18.93 -1.88
C GLY A 147 -4.00 18.37 -2.07
N GLN A 148 -4.40 17.88 -3.23
CA GLN A 148 -5.75 17.32 -3.45
C GLN A 148 -5.69 15.82 -3.74
N ALA A 149 -6.78 15.11 -3.37
CA ALA A 149 -6.92 13.69 -3.67
C ALA A 149 -6.82 13.44 -5.19
N MET A 150 -6.00 12.49 -5.58
CA MET A 150 -5.77 12.12 -6.97
C MET A 150 -7.03 11.48 -7.57
N ALA A 151 -7.53 12.04 -8.67
CA ALA A 151 -8.42 11.31 -9.55
C ALA A 151 -7.66 10.15 -10.21
N PRO A 152 -8.27 8.97 -10.43
CA PRO A 152 -7.61 7.85 -11.09
C PRO A 152 -7.17 8.28 -12.50
N SER A 153 -5.85 8.32 -12.73
CA SER A 153 -5.32 8.70 -14.03
C SER A 153 -5.25 7.49 -14.95
N THR A 154 -5.97 7.57 -16.06
CA THR A 154 -5.96 6.62 -17.19
C THR A 154 -4.79 6.85 -18.17
N SER A 155 -3.73 7.55 -17.77
CA SER A 155 -2.61 7.82 -18.67
C SER A 155 -1.68 6.62 -18.79
N ASN A 156 -1.47 6.17 -20.02
CA ASN A 156 -0.47 5.15 -20.39
C ASN A 156 0.94 5.64 -20.02
N PRO A 157 1.70 4.95 -19.18
CA PRO A 157 3.07 5.33 -18.89
C PRO A 157 3.99 4.84 -20.01
N SER A 158 4.40 5.74 -20.90
CA SER A 158 5.39 5.43 -21.95
C SER A 158 6.85 5.71 -21.53
N GLU A 159 7.07 6.33 -20.38
CA GLU A 159 8.42 6.68 -19.90
C GLU A 159 8.66 6.25 -18.46
N SER A 160 9.86 5.73 -18.18
CA SER A 160 10.28 5.45 -16.80
C SER A 160 10.67 6.75 -16.09
N GLY A 161 10.15 6.95 -14.87
CA GLY A 161 10.43 8.15 -14.09
C GLY A 161 9.49 8.34 -12.90
N VAL A 162 9.82 9.31 -12.07
CA VAL A 162 8.98 9.75 -10.94
C VAL A 162 8.56 11.18 -11.16
N THR A 163 7.27 11.45 -11.13
CA THR A 163 6.69 12.79 -11.24
C THR A 163 6.09 13.21 -9.92
N ALA A 164 6.45 14.38 -9.42
CA ALA A 164 5.83 14.99 -8.25
C ALA A 164 4.98 16.19 -8.66
N VAL A 165 3.75 16.25 -8.16
CA VAL A 165 2.83 17.37 -8.36
C VAL A 165 2.46 17.94 -7.00
N VAL A 166 2.69 19.23 -6.79
CA VAL A 166 2.32 19.96 -5.58
C VAL A 166 1.35 21.06 -5.99
N ASN A 167 0.15 21.09 -5.37
CA ASN A 167 -0.87 22.11 -5.55
C ASN A 167 -1.01 22.94 -4.27
#